data_bf1e882b71455c42f4fab3c704b1eea6
#
_entry.id   bf1e882b71455c42f4fab3c704b1eea6
#
_cell.length_a   1.000
_cell.length_b   1.000
_cell.length_c   1.000
_cell.angle_alpha   90.00
_cell.angle_beta   90.00
_cell.angle_gamma   90.00
#
_symmetry.space_group_name_H-M   'P 1'
#
loop_
_entity.id
_entity.type
_entity.pdbx_description
1 polymer ?
#
loop_
_entity_poly.entity_id
_entity_poly.type
_entity_poly.pdbx_seq_one_letter_code
_entity_poly.pdbx_strand_id
1 'polypeptide(L)'
;EKRLVLHQMCRGQLGEAVVADGVDKRAFYTGEQAKITEFANKVHNGEIVNENGEKFTTVCQIGIGGSDLGPRAMYLALENWAKANNTFKMEAKFISNVDPDDAAGVISTIDIAHTIFILVSKSGTTLETLTNESFVKDFIKKAGLNPAKHMIAVTSETSPLAHNPDYLAAFYMEDYIGGRD
;
A
#
# COMPACT_ATOMS: atom_id res chain seq x y z
N GLU A 1 1.86 27.74 12.53
CA GLU A 1 1.57 27.28 11.16
C GLU A 1 1.04 25.85 11.21
N LYS A 2 -0.08 25.61 10.52
CA LYS A 2 -0.64 24.25 10.41
C LYS A 2 0.10 23.49 9.30
N ARG A 3 1.25 22.88 9.62
CA ARG A 3 2.04 22.08 8.68
C ARG A 3 1.90 20.60 8.96
N LEU A 4 1.98 19.78 7.91
CA LEU A 4 1.90 18.33 7.97
C LEU A 4 3.30 17.75 8.18
N VAL A 5 3.84 17.82 9.40
CA VAL A 5 5.26 17.56 9.68
C VAL A 5 5.49 16.52 10.80
N LEU A 6 4.48 15.74 11.13
CA LEU A 6 4.59 14.78 12.25
C LEU A 6 4.89 13.34 11.76
N HIS A 7 5.55 13.19 10.63
CA HIS A 7 5.91 11.87 10.08
C HIS A 7 6.77 11.02 11.01
N GLN A 8 7.56 11.64 11.90
CA GLN A 8 8.35 10.91 12.90
C GLN A 8 7.47 10.08 13.85
N MET A 9 6.20 10.40 13.97
CA MET A 9 5.24 9.64 14.77
C MET A 9 5.00 8.24 14.19
N CYS A 10 5.15 8.07 12.87
CA CYS A 10 5.03 6.78 12.19
C CYS A 10 6.17 5.82 12.51
N ARG A 11 7.21 6.27 13.22
CA ARG A 11 8.41 5.48 13.53
C ARG A 11 8.23 4.55 14.75
N GLY A 12 6.99 4.35 15.20
CA GLY A 12 6.69 3.39 16.26
C GLY A 12 7.32 3.74 17.61
N GLN A 13 8.21 2.89 18.10
CA GLN A 13 8.74 2.92 19.47
C GLN A 13 9.88 3.95 19.71
N LEU A 14 9.99 4.99 18.91
CA LEU A 14 11.03 6.01 19.07
C LEU A 14 10.68 7.05 20.14
N GLY A 15 10.63 6.64 21.41
CA GLY A 15 10.48 7.51 22.57
C GLY A 15 9.14 7.42 23.30
N GLU A 16 8.87 8.42 24.14
CA GLU A 16 7.71 8.51 25.01
C GLU A 16 6.39 8.69 24.23
N ALA A 17 5.26 8.45 24.90
CA ALA A 17 3.93 8.76 24.37
C ALA A 17 3.83 10.23 23.91
N VAL A 18 3.17 10.46 22.80
CA VAL A 18 2.90 11.80 22.29
C VAL A 18 1.40 12.01 22.23
N VAL A 19 0.87 12.68 23.24
CA VAL A 19 -0.57 12.93 23.37
C VAL A 19 -0.92 14.26 22.69
N ALA A 20 -1.83 14.21 21.74
CA ALA A 20 -2.44 15.38 21.13
C ALA A 20 -3.95 15.15 21.01
N ASP A 21 -4.73 16.18 21.39
CA ASP A 21 -6.21 16.12 21.44
C ASP A 21 -6.75 14.91 22.24
N GLY A 22 -6.05 14.55 23.33
CA GLY A 22 -6.42 13.43 24.19
C GLY A 22 -6.09 12.03 23.65
N VAL A 23 -5.43 11.95 22.50
CA VAL A 23 -5.05 10.68 21.84
C VAL A 23 -3.54 10.51 21.82
N ASP A 24 -3.07 9.35 22.23
CA ASP A 24 -1.66 8.96 22.03
C ASP A 24 -1.42 8.60 20.55
N LYS A 25 -0.80 9.54 19.84
CA LYS A 25 -0.54 9.39 18.40
C LYS A 25 0.47 8.28 18.12
N ARG A 26 1.39 8.03 19.04
CA ARG A 26 2.37 6.95 18.89
C ARG A 26 1.71 5.57 19.01
N ALA A 27 0.78 5.41 19.93
CA ALA A 27 0.02 4.18 20.08
C ALA A 27 -0.80 3.85 18.82
N PHE A 28 -1.38 4.86 18.16
CA PHE A 28 -2.06 4.70 16.89
C PHE A 28 -1.14 4.05 15.84
N TYR A 29 0.05 4.60 15.60
CA TYR A 29 0.96 4.06 14.59
C TYR A 29 1.53 2.69 14.96
N THR A 30 1.81 2.45 16.23
CA THR A 30 2.23 1.11 16.69
C THR A 30 1.13 0.08 16.42
N GLY A 31 -0.13 0.46 16.63
CA GLY A 31 -1.29 -0.38 16.30
C GLY A 31 -1.41 -0.65 14.79
N GLU A 32 -1.27 0.38 13.95
CA GLU A 32 -1.30 0.21 12.49
C GLU A 32 -0.13 -0.65 11.99
N GLN A 33 1.08 -0.47 12.52
CA GLN A 33 2.23 -1.32 12.19
C GLN A 33 1.99 -2.78 12.55
N ALA A 34 1.35 -3.06 13.69
CA ALA A 34 0.99 -4.42 14.08
C ALA A 34 -0.03 -5.04 13.10
N LYS A 35 -1.06 -4.29 12.69
CA LYS A 35 -2.04 -4.73 11.69
C LYS A 35 -1.38 -5.03 10.33
N ILE A 36 -0.48 -4.16 9.88
CA ILE A 36 0.26 -4.36 8.62
C ILE A 36 1.12 -5.63 8.71
N THR A 37 1.82 -5.83 9.82
CA THR A 37 2.66 -7.00 10.03
C THR A 37 1.84 -8.29 10.04
N GLU A 38 0.70 -8.30 10.74
CA GLU A 38 -0.21 -9.44 10.76
C GLU A 38 -0.73 -9.76 9.36
N PHE A 39 -1.21 -8.74 8.62
CA PHE A 39 -1.71 -8.91 7.26
C PHE A 39 -0.62 -9.46 6.33
N ALA A 40 0.58 -8.87 6.34
CA ALA A 40 1.70 -9.32 5.52
C ALA A 40 2.07 -10.79 5.82
N ASN A 41 2.09 -11.17 7.09
CA ASN A 41 2.35 -12.56 7.48
C ASN A 41 1.27 -13.51 6.96
N LYS A 42 0.00 -13.15 7.04
CA LYS A 42 -1.12 -13.95 6.49
C LYS A 42 -0.99 -14.14 4.97
N VAL A 43 -0.59 -13.10 4.24
CA VAL A 43 -0.32 -13.19 2.79
C VAL A 43 0.86 -14.13 2.54
N HIS A 44 1.98 -13.94 3.22
CA HIS A 44 3.19 -14.75 3.03
C HIS A 44 2.97 -16.23 3.39
N ASN A 45 2.16 -16.50 4.40
CA ASN A 45 1.84 -17.87 4.83
C ASN A 45 0.79 -18.55 3.94
N GLY A 46 0.07 -17.77 3.10
CA GLY A 46 -1.01 -18.26 2.27
C GLY A 46 -2.32 -18.47 3.02
N GLU A 47 -2.54 -17.72 4.08
CA GLU A 47 -3.83 -17.63 4.79
C GLU A 47 -4.76 -16.65 4.05
N ILE A 48 -4.19 -15.64 3.39
CA ILE A 48 -4.87 -14.76 2.44
C ILE A 48 -4.44 -15.19 1.05
N VAL A 49 -5.40 -15.58 0.22
CA VAL A 49 -5.21 -16.16 -1.10
C VAL A 49 -6.16 -15.52 -2.12
N ASN A 50 -5.88 -15.73 -3.41
CA ASN A 50 -6.75 -15.30 -4.50
C ASN A 50 -8.06 -16.11 -4.56
N GLU A 51 -8.91 -15.85 -5.57
CA GLU A 51 -10.19 -16.54 -5.76
C GLU A 51 -10.04 -18.05 -5.95
N ASN A 52 -8.89 -18.50 -6.46
CA ASN A 52 -8.60 -19.89 -6.76
C ASN A 52 -7.97 -20.64 -5.56
N GLY A 53 -7.75 -19.95 -4.43
CA GLY A 53 -7.06 -20.52 -3.27
C GLY A 53 -5.54 -20.55 -3.42
N GLU A 54 -4.97 -19.74 -4.33
CA GLU A 54 -3.55 -19.69 -4.63
C GLU A 54 -2.88 -18.48 -3.95
N LYS A 55 -1.58 -18.62 -3.64
CA LYS A 55 -0.81 -17.56 -2.98
C LYS A 55 -0.53 -16.39 -3.91
N PHE A 56 -0.55 -15.20 -3.34
CA PHE A 56 0.00 -14.03 -4.00
C PHE A 56 1.54 -14.08 -4.00
N THR A 57 2.13 -13.72 -5.12
CA THR A 57 3.59 -13.71 -5.34
C THR A 57 4.13 -12.33 -5.67
N THR A 58 3.25 -11.42 -6.04
CA THR A 58 3.61 -10.06 -6.49
C THR A 58 2.77 -9.02 -5.76
N VAL A 59 3.39 -7.89 -5.45
CA VAL A 59 2.70 -6.66 -5.07
C VAL A 59 2.91 -5.61 -6.15
N CYS A 60 1.87 -4.86 -6.49
CA CYS A 60 1.97 -3.71 -7.39
C CYS A 60 1.46 -2.46 -6.67
N GLN A 61 2.37 -1.55 -6.35
CA GLN A 61 2.01 -0.30 -5.67
C GLN A 61 1.59 0.75 -6.66
N ILE A 62 0.46 1.41 -6.38
CA ILE A 62 -0.09 2.54 -7.12
C ILE A 62 -0.01 3.76 -6.23
N GLY A 63 0.88 4.70 -6.55
CA GLY A 63 1.06 5.91 -5.73
C GLY A 63 1.98 6.88 -6.41
N ILE A 64 1.84 8.18 -6.13
CA ILE A 64 2.58 9.26 -6.80
C ILE A 64 3.39 10.04 -5.78
N GLY A 65 4.59 10.43 -6.15
CA GLY A 65 5.48 11.24 -5.33
C GLY A 65 5.82 10.59 -4.00
N GLY A 66 5.42 11.18 -2.87
CA GLY A 66 5.66 10.64 -1.54
C GLY A 66 5.01 9.29 -1.29
N SER A 67 3.94 8.98 -2.02
CA SER A 67 3.27 7.68 -1.95
C SER A 67 3.96 6.58 -2.79
N ASP A 68 5.04 6.89 -3.50
CA ASP A 68 5.83 5.95 -4.30
C ASP A 68 7.29 5.88 -3.84
N LEU A 69 7.93 7.03 -3.68
CA LEU A 69 9.40 7.13 -3.58
C LEU A 69 9.99 6.34 -2.39
N GLY A 70 9.37 6.45 -1.21
CA GLY A 70 9.84 5.76 0.00
C GLY A 70 9.79 4.25 -0.13
N PRO A 71 8.61 3.65 -0.34
CA PRO A 71 8.47 2.19 -0.50
C PRO A 71 9.30 1.63 -1.64
N ARG A 72 9.34 2.30 -2.80
CA ARG A 72 10.18 1.89 -3.93
C ARG A 72 11.66 1.90 -3.58
N ALA A 73 12.15 2.95 -2.95
CA ALA A 73 13.55 3.04 -2.54
C ALA A 73 13.94 1.92 -1.56
N MET A 74 13.09 1.64 -0.57
CA MET A 74 13.32 0.56 0.40
C MET A 74 13.32 -0.81 -0.27
N TYR A 75 12.38 -1.07 -1.17
CA TYR A 75 12.35 -2.33 -1.91
C TYR A 75 13.62 -2.52 -2.75
N LEU A 76 13.97 -1.54 -3.58
CA LEU A 76 15.15 -1.63 -4.45
C LEU A 76 16.46 -1.76 -3.66
N ALA A 77 16.56 -1.12 -2.50
CA ALA A 77 17.73 -1.24 -1.63
C ALA A 77 17.90 -2.64 -1.02
N LEU A 78 16.79 -3.33 -0.72
CA LEU A 78 16.80 -4.59 0.03
C LEU A 78 16.57 -5.82 -0.83
N GLU A 79 16.07 -5.68 -2.05
CA GLU A 79 15.70 -6.80 -2.92
C GLU A 79 16.81 -7.80 -3.13
N ASN A 80 17.99 -7.33 -3.55
CA ASN A 80 19.14 -8.19 -3.82
C ASN A 80 19.69 -8.84 -2.55
N TRP A 81 19.67 -8.10 -1.43
CA TRP A 81 20.07 -8.66 -0.14
C TRP A 81 19.09 -9.75 0.30
N ALA A 82 17.80 -9.54 0.18
CA ALA A 82 16.78 -10.52 0.53
C ALA A 82 16.89 -11.80 -0.33
N LYS A 83 17.14 -11.66 -1.64
CA LYS A 83 17.37 -12.79 -2.54
C LYS A 83 18.61 -13.57 -2.15
N ALA A 84 19.72 -12.89 -1.87
CA ALA A 84 20.99 -13.52 -1.46
C ALA A 84 20.90 -14.26 -0.12
N ASN A 85 20.02 -13.83 0.78
CA ASN A 85 19.82 -14.42 2.10
C ASN A 85 18.61 -15.37 2.18
N ASN A 86 17.97 -15.70 1.05
CA ASN A 86 16.76 -16.55 1.00
C ASN A 86 15.60 -16.06 1.87
N THR A 87 15.48 -14.74 2.03
CA THR A 87 14.38 -14.08 2.76
C THR A 87 13.39 -13.36 1.85
N PHE A 88 13.64 -13.39 0.54
CA PHE A 88 12.77 -12.80 -0.46
C PHE A 88 11.38 -13.45 -0.47
N LYS A 89 10.32 -12.68 -0.39
CA LYS A 89 8.96 -13.18 -0.29
C LYS A 89 8.11 -12.89 -1.53
N MET A 90 8.12 -11.65 -2.00
CA MET A 90 7.26 -11.20 -3.09
C MET A 90 8.00 -10.23 -4.00
N GLU A 91 7.70 -10.29 -5.29
CA GLU A 91 8.15 -9.29 -6.25
C GLU A 91 7.35 -8.00 -6.07
N ALA A 92 7.98 -6.82 -6.22
CA ALA A 92 7.27 -5.56 -6.22
C ALA A 92 7.37 -4.85 -7.57
N LYS A 93 6.24 -4.29 -8.00
CA LYS A 93 6.11 -3.41 -9.17
C LYS A 93 5.49 -2.08 -8.73
N PHE A 94 5.67 -1.05 -9.53
CA PHE A 94 5.27 0.30 -9.16
C PHE A 94 4.65 1.03 -10.35
N ILE A 95 3.43 1.53 -10.16
CA ILE A 95 2.75 2.45 -11.08
C ILE A 95 2.75 3.82 -10.38
N SER A 96 3.63 4.70 -10.81
CA SER A 96 3.92 5.96 -10.11
C SER A 96 3.64 7.21 -10.93
N ASN A 97 3.11 7.04 -12.13
CA ASN A 97 2.79 8.12 -13.03
C ASN A 97 1.44 7.88 -13.71
N VAL A 98 0.80 8.93 -14.20
CA VAL A 98 -0.49 8.86 -14.93
C VAL A 98 -0.25 8.66 -16.44
N ASP A 99 0.75 7.89 -16.77
CA ASP A 99 1.06 7.52 -18.14
C ASP A 99 0.46 6.14 -18.45
N PRO A 100 -0.49 6.04 -19.38
CA PRO A 100 -1.14 4.76 -19.69
C PRO A 100 -0.16 3.73 -20.28
N ASP A 101 0.88 4.15 -20.99
CA ASP A 101 1.88 3.24 -21.55
C ASP A 101 2.78 2.66 -20.46
N ASP A 102 3.17 3.48 -19.46
CA ASP A 102 3.92 3.03 -18.28
C ASP A 102 3.09 2.02 -17.47
N ALA A 103 1.85 2.36 -17.16
CA ALA A 103 0.95 1.48 -16.42
C ALA A 103 0.67 0.16 -17.19
N ALA A 104 0.42 0.23 -18.51
CA ALA A 104 0.23 -0.96 -19.34
C ALA A 104 1.50 -1.81 -19.41
N GLY A 105 2.67 -1.17 -19.50
CA GLY A 105 3.97 -1.84 -19.45
C GLY A 105 4.15 -2.65 -18.17
N VAL A 106 3.86 -2.05 -17.01
CA VAL A 106 3.91 -2.74 -15.72
C VAL A 106 2.93 -3.91 -15.69
N ILE A 107 1.67 -3.69 -16.04
CA ILE A 107 0.62 -4.73 -16.03
C ILE A 107 0.99 -5.91 -16.95
N SER A 108 1.62 -5.66 -18.08
CA SER A 108 2.05 -6.71 -19.02
C SER A 108 3.12 -7.66 -18.48
N THR A 109 3.80 -7.27 -17.39
CA THR A 109 4.91 -8.04 -16.79
C THR A 109 4.50 -8.81 -15.53
N ILE A 110 3.26 -8.73 -15.11
CA ILE A 110 2.77 -9.36 -13.88
C ILE A 110 1.69 -10.39 -14.16
N ASP A 111 1.58 -11.38 -13.29
CA ASP A 111 0.41 -12.26 -13.22
C ASP A 111 -0.64 -11.60 -12.34
N ILE A 112 -1.72 -11.10 -12.96
CA ILE A 112 -2.78 -10.35 -12.27
C ILE A 112 -3.45 -11.22 -11.19
N ALA A 113 -3.65 -12.51 -11.46
CA ALA A 113 -4.28 -13.43 -10.52
C ALA A 113 -3.46 -13.63 -9.24
N HIS A 114 -2.14 -13.50 -9.33
CA HIS A 114 -1.23 -13.67 -8.21
C HIS A 114 -0.67 -12.34 -7.69
N THR A 115 -1.31 -11.21 -8.02
CA THR A 115 -0.88 -9.86 -7.64
C THR A 115 -1.84 -9.19 -6.65
N ILE A 116 -1.30 -8.62 -5.58
CA ILE A 116 -1.99 -7.66 -4.72
C ILE A 116 -1.62 -6.24 -5.18
N PHE A 117 -2.61 -5.40 -5.38
CA PHE A 117 -2.44 -3.99 -5.73
C PHE A 117 -2.61 -3.12 -4.49
N ILE A 118 -1.62 -2.28 -4.18
CA ILE A 118 -1.62 -1.39 -3.02
C ILE A 118 -1.83 0.05 -3.51
N LEU A 119 -3.03 0.57 -3.32
CA LEU A 119 -3.35 1.97 -3.62
C LEU A 119 -2.93 2.86 -2.47
N VAL A 120 -2.01 3.78 -2.70
CA VAL A 120 -1.50 4.69 -1.68
C VAL A 120 -1.91 6.12 -2.01
N SER A 121 -2.87 6.65 -1.27
CA SER A 121 -3.30 8.04 -1.37
C SER A 121 -3.86 8.51 -0.03
N LYS A 122 -3.14 9.40 0.66
CA LYS A 122 -3.59 9.92 1.97
C LYS A 122 -4.97 10.57 1.87
N SER A 123 -5.17 11.49 0.93
CA SER A 123 -6.45 12.18 0.76
C SER A 123 -7.53 11.33 0.10
N GLY A 124 -7.15 10.29 -0.63
CA GLY A 124 -8.08 9.50 -1.46
C GLY A 124 -8.71 10.28 -2.61
N THR A 125 -8.16 11.46 -2.95
CA THR A 125 -8.72 12.36 -3.97
C THR A 125 -7.70 12.77 -5.04
N THR A 126 -6.48 12.23 -4.99
CA THR A 126 -5.45 12.49 -6.00
C THR A 126 -5.89 11.91 -7.34
N LEU A 127 -6.20 12.77 -8.29
CA LEU A 127 -6.81 12.39 -9.58
C LEU A 127 -5.97 11.33 -10.32
N GLU A 128 -4.68 11.54 -10.38
CA GLU A 128 -3.74 10.63 -11.05
C GLU A 128 -3.74 9.24 -10.42
N THR A 129 -3.79 9.17 -9.10
CA THR A 129 -3.85 7.90 -8.36
C THR A 129 -5.16 7.17 -8.60
N LEU A 130 -6.29 7.91 -8.58
CA LEU A 130 -7.61 7.34 -8.87
C LEU A 130 -7.77 6.92 -10.34
N THR A 131 -7.12 7.61 -11.27
CA THR A 131 -7.09 7.22 -12.68
C THR A 131 -6.36 5.89 -12.84
N ASN A 132 -5.20 5.73 -12.23
CA ASN A 132 -4.45 4.47 -12.25
C ASN A 132 -5.21 3.35 -11.52
N GLU A 133 -5.91 3.66 -10.43
CA GLU A 133 -6.79 2.71 -9.75
C GLU A 133 -7.87 2.17 -10.68
N SER A 134 -8.60 3.07 -11.36
CA SER A 134 -9.64 2.70 -12.30
C SER A 134 -9.10 1.82 -13.43
N PHE A 135 -7.96 2.20 -13.98
CA PHE A 135 -7.26 1.45 -15.01
C PHE A 135 -6.93 0.02 -14.55
N VAL A 136 -6.33 -0.12 -13.37
CA VAL A 136 -5.98 -1.43 -12.79
C VAL A 136 -7.22 -2.27 -12.48
N LYS A 137 -8.28 -1.66 -11.90
CA LYS A 137 -9.55 -2.35 -11.64
C LYS A 137 -10.16 -2.93 -12.93
N ASP A 138 -10.05 -2.22 -14.04
CA ASP A 138 -10.54 -2.70 -15.33
C ASP A 138 -9.73 -3.90 -15.84
N PHE A 139 -8.42 -3.94 -15.64
CA PHE A 139 -7.60 -5.12 -15.98
C PHE A 139 -7.95 -6.33 -15.11
N ILE A 140 -8.10 -6.14 -13.80
CA ILE A 140 -8.53 -7.20 -12.88
C ILE A 140 -9.87 -7.78 -13.34
N LYS A 141 -10.85 -6.93 -13.62
CA LYS A 141 -12.19 -7.37 -14.12
C LYS A 141 -12.12 -8.08 -15.46
N LYS A 142 -11.30 -7.60 -16.41
CA LYS A 142 -11.08 -8.24 -17.71
C LYS A 142 -10.44 -9.62 -17.58
N ALA A 143 -9.66 -9.85 -16.54
CA ALA A 143 -9.11 -11.16 -16.19
C ALA A 143 -10.15 -12.07 -15.50
N GLY A 144 -11.39 -11.63 -15.30
CA GLY A 144 -12.44 -12.39 -14.61
C GLY A 144 -12.30 -12.41 -13.10
N LEU A 145 -11.50 -11.52 -12.52
CA LEU A 145 -11.18 -11.47 -11.08
C LEU A 145 -11.97 -10.36 -10.39
N ASN A 146 -12.08 -10.46 -9.06
CA ASN A 146 -12.76 -9.47 -8.23
C ASN A 146 -11.76 -8.48 -7.62
N PRO A 147 -11.79 -7.17 -7.98
CA PRO A 147 -10.90 -6.17 -7.40
C PRO A 147 -10.89 -6.15 -5.86
N ALA A 148 -12.02 -6.41 -5.22
CA ALA A 148 -12.12 -6.45 -3.76
C ALA A 148 -11.28 -7.56 -3.10
N LYS A 149 -10.76 -8.51 -3.87
CA LYS A 149 -9.85 -9.56 -3.39
C LYS A 149 -8.39 -9.30 -3.69
N HIS A 150 -8.12 -8.30 -4.51
CA HIS A 150 -6.77 -7.98 -4.98
C HIS A 150 -6.26 -6.61 -4.54
N MET A 151 -7.15 -5.70 -4.11
CA MET A 151 -6.78 -4.32 -3.82
C MET A 151 -6.73 -4.02 -2.34
N ILE A 152 -5.73 -3.25 -1.92
CA ILE A 152 -5.54 -2.73 -0.58
C ILE A 152 -5.45 -1.21 -0.67
N ALA A 153 -6.04 -0.49 0.29
CA ALA A 153 -5.88 0.95 0.43
C ALA A 153 -4.93 1.31 1.58
N VAL A 154 -4.01 2.23 1.32
CA VAL A 154 -3.24 2.95 2.35
C VAL A 154 -3.63 4.41 2.27
N THR A 155 -4.38 4.89 3.25
CA THR A 155 -5.08 6.17 3.15
C THR A 155 -5.30 6.82 4.53
N SER A 156 -5.90 8.02 4.58
CA SER A 156 -6.41 8.56 5.83
C SER A 156 -7.78 7.95 6.17
N GLU A 157 -8.09 7.81 7.45
CA GLU A 157 -9.40 7.34 7.92
C GLU A 157 -10.54 8.29 7.52
N THR A 158 -10.24 9.55 7.25
CA THR A 158 -11.18 10.58 6.74
C THR A 158 -11.36 10.55 5.22
N SER A 159 -10.59 9.72 4.52
CA SER A 159 -10.56 9.61 3.07
C SER A 159 -11.79 8.86 2.52
N PRO A 160 -12.25 9.18 1.30
CA PRO A 160 -13.27 8.37 0.61
C PRO A 160 -12.87 6.91 0.36
N LEU A 161 -11.58 6.59 0.42
CA LEU A 161 -11.07 5.21 0.28
C LEU A 161 -11.18 4.41 1.58
N ALA A 162 -11.34 5.10 2.73
CA ALA A 162 -11.52 4.44 4.01
C ALA A 162 -12.86 3.70 4.04
N HIS A 163 -12.87 2.54 4.67
CA HIS A 163 -14.08 1.72 4.83
C HIS A 163 -14.79 1.32 3.52
N ASN A 164 -14.10 1.45 2.38
CA ASN A 164 -14.65 1.10 1.08
C ASN A 164 -14.63 -0.44 0.90
N PRO A 165 -15.79 -1.10 0.67
CA PRO A 165 -15.86 -2.55 0.50
C PRO A 165 -15.17 -3.09 -0.76
N ASP A 166 -14.78 -2.21 -1.68
CA ASP A 166 -14.02 -2.58 -2.88
C ASP A 166 -12.55 -2.93 -2.59
N TYR A 167 -12.12 -2.89 -1.33
CA TYR A 167 -10.77 -3.24 -0.93
C TYR A 167 -10.75 -4.44 0.01
N LEU A 168 -9.75 -5.30 -0.18
CA LEU A 168 -9.46 -6.46 0.67
C LEU A 168 -9.10 -6.03 2.10
N ALA A 169 -8.35 -4.94 2.22
CA ALA A 169 -7.96 -4.34 3.50
C ALA A 169 -7.67 -2.84 3.32
N ALA A 170 -7.72 -2.11 4.43
CA ALA A 170 -7.28 -0.72 4.49
C ALA A 170 -6.38 -0.50 5.71
N PHE A 171 -5.33 0.30 5.51
CA PHE A 171 -4.39 0.73 6.55
C PHE A 171 -4.34 2.24 6.59
N TYR A 172 -4.24 2.80 7.79
CA TYR A 172 -4.50 4.21 7.98
C TYR A 172 -3.27 5.02 8.37
N MET A 173 -3.22 6.24 7.87
CA MET A 173 -2.31 7.28 8.28
C MET A 173 -3.09 8.55 8.64
N GLU A 174 -2.59 9.29 9.57
CA GLU A 174 -3.21 10.54 10.01
C GLU A 174 -3.00 11.68 8.99
N ASP A 175 -3.94 12.62 8.96
CA ASP A 175 -3.94 13.74 8.00
C ASP A 175 -2.72 14.67 8.13
N TYR A 176 -2.11 14.76 9.32
CA TYR A 176 -0.94 15.59 9.58
C TYR A 176 0.39 14.99 9.09
N ILE A 177 0.37 13.84 8.43
CA ILE A 177 1.56 13.26 7.80
C ILE A 177 1.79 13.89 6.43
N GLY A 178 2.99 14.42 6.19
CA GLY A 178 3.43 14.87 4.87
C GLY A 178 3.84 13.70 3.98
N GLY A 179 3.80 13.91 2.65
CA GLY A 179 4.04 12.83 1.70
C GLY A 179 5.52 12.48 1.50
N ARG A 180 6.38 13.50 1.43
CA ARG A 180 7.82 13.34 1.12
C ARG A 180 8.76 13.56 2.29
N ASP A 181 8.26 13.62 3.50
CA ASP A 181 9.04 13.88 4.71
C ASP A 181 9.70 12.61 5.25
#